data_9a71eab6716cad362404cff0bb2abeef
#
_entry.id   9a71eab6716cad362404cff0bb2abeef
#
_cell.length_a   1.000
_cell.length_b   1.000
_cell.length_c   1.000
_cell.angle_alpha   90.00
_cell.angle_beta   90.00
_cell.angle_gamma   90.00
#
_symmetry.space_group_name_H-M   'P 1'
#
loop_
_entity.id
_entity.type
_entity.pdbx_description
1 polymer ?
#
loop_
_entity_poly.entity_id
_entity_poly.type
_entity_poly.pdbx_seq_one_letter_code
_entity_poly.pdbx_strand_id
1 'polypeptide(L)' 'MIEETIVNCPSCGEPVALDVDTSAGDEQEYVEDCAVCCRPMDVFVRCRPGELLSISISAA' A
#
# COMPACT_ATOMS: atom_id res chain seq x y z
N MET A 1 -0.13 2.40 -14.88
CA MET A 1 -0.43 3.71 -14.29
C MET A 1 -0.14 3.67 -12.79
N ILE A 2 0.48 4.69 -12.26
CA ILE A 2 0.81 4.77 -10.83
C ILE A 2 -0.25 5.59 -10.10
N GLU A 3 -0.81 5.01 -9.05
CA GLU A 3 -1.79 5.65 -8.18
C GLU A 3 -1.13 5.92 -6.84
N GLU A 4 -1.12 7.18 -6.39
CA GLU A 4 -0.65 7.51 -5.06
C GLU A 4 -1.80 7.40 -4.07
N THR A 5 -1.62 6.68 -2.98
CA THR A 5 -2.62 6.54 -1.94
C THR A 5 -2.01 6.76 -0.56
N ILE A 6 -2.80 7.26 0.36
CA ILE A 6 -2.37 7.50 1.73
C ILE A 6 -2.97 6.43 2.62
N VAL A 7 -2.12 5.75 3.40
CA VAL A 7 -2.53 4.75 4.37
C VAL A 7 -1.97 5.09 5.73
N ASN A 8 -2.58 4.57 6.78
CA ASN A 8 -2.07 4.77 8.14
C ASN A 8 -1.22 3.58 8.54
N CYS A 9 -0.02 3.84 9.02
CA CYS A 9 0.89 2.80 9.49
C CYS A 9 0.24 2.06 10.67
N PRO A 10 0.18 0.72 10.66
CA PRO A 10 -0.42 -0.04 11.76
C PRO A 10 0.40 -0.01 13.05
N SER A 11 1.65 0.40 12.98
CA SER A 11 2.53 0.47 14.15
C SER A 11 2.54 1.84 14.82
N CYS A 12 2.66 2.92 14.04
CA CYS A 12 2.76 4.27 14.61
C CYS A 12 1.52 5.13 14.34
N GLY A 13 0.62 4.71 13.47
CA GLY A 13 -0.62 5.44 13.16
C GLY A 13 -0.45 6.65 12.25
N GLU A 14 0.77 6.94 11.80
CA GLU A 14 1.03 8.10 10.97
C GLU A 14 0.66 7.83 9.51
N PRO A 15 0.21 8.87 8.76
CA PRO A 15 -0.10 8.69 7.34
C PRO A 15 1.16 8.46 6.52
N VAL A 16 1.08 7.50 5.62
CA VAL A 16 2.19 7.13 4.73
C VAL A 16 1.67 7.11 3.30
N ALA A 17 2.38 7.78 2.39
CA ALA A 17 2.03 7.76 0.97
C ALA A 17 2.63 6.53 0.30
N LEU A 18 1.81 5.80 -0.44
CA LEU A 18 2.25 4.64 -1.19
C LEU A 18 1.92 4.83 -2.67
N ASP A 19 2.85 4.42 -3.52
CA ASP A 19 2.64 4.41 -4.97
C ASP A 19 2.26 3.01 -5.39
N VAL A 20 1.09 2.87 -6.01
CA VAL A 20 0.56 1.58 -6.45
C VAL A 20 0.48 1.58 -7.97
N ASP A 21 1.06 0.55 -8.60
CA ASP A 21 0.97 0.39 -10.04
C ASP A 21 -0.29 -0.43 -10.37
N THR A 22 -1.32 0.25 -10.85
CA THR A 22 -2.60 -0.37 -11.16
C THR A 22 -2.58 -1.18 -12.46
N SER A 23 -1.48 -1.15 -13.20
CA SER A 23 -1.32 -1.95 -14.42
C SER A 23 -0.59 -3.26 -14.19
N ALA A 24 -0.08 -3.50 -12.98
CA ALA A 24 0.76 -4.66 -12.68
C ALA A 24 -0.03 -5.94 -12.42
N GLY A 25 -1.36 -5.89 -12.31
CA GLY A 25 -2.21 -7.06 -12.09
C GLY A 25 -3.38 -6.75 -11.19
N ASP A 26 -4.27 -7.73 -11.02
CA ASP A 26 -5.50 -7.56 -10.25
C ASP A 26 -5.25 -7.52 -8.75
N GLU A 27 -4.26 -8.28 -8.28
CA GLU A 27 -3.91 -8.36 -6.86
C GLU A 27 -2.41 -8.24 -6.72
N GLN A 28 -1.98 -7.47 -5.73
CA GLN A 28 -0.57 -7.28 -5.42
C GLN A 28 -0.39 -7.40 -3.91
N GLU A 29 0.67 -8.12 -3.51
CA GLU A 29 1.03 -8.26 -2.11
C GLU A 29 2.52 -8.06 -1.99
N TYR A 30 2.92 -7.15 -1.11
CA TYR A 30 4.34 -6.85 -0.92
C TYR A 30 4.55 -6.20 0.45
N VAL A 31 5.82 -6.06 0.82
CA VAL A 31 6.20 -5.43 2.08
C VAL A 31 6.80 -4.06 1.78
N GLU A 32 6.31 -3.04 2.50
CA GLU A 32 6.85 -1.69 2.44
C GLU A 32 7.25 -1.25 3.83
N ASP A 33 8.31 -0.45 3.92
CA ASP A 33 8.74 0.12 5.18
C ASP A 33 8.00 1.43 5.44
N CYS A 34 7.56 1.63 6.68
CA CYS A 34 6.96 2.88 7.08
C CYS A 34 8.01 4.00 7.03
N ALA A 35 7.66 5.14 6.43
CA ALA A 35 8.57 6.27 6.30
C ALA A 35 8.83 6.99 7.63
N VAL A 36 8.00 6.74 8.64
CA VAL A 36 8.08 7.40 9.95
C VAL A 36 8.78 6.53 10.99
N CYS A 37 8.29 5.30 11.20
CA CYS A 37 8.84 4.42 12.22
C CYS A 37 9.78 3.35 11.67
N CYS A 38 9.92 3.25 10.36
CA CYS A 38 10.79 2.30 9.65
C CYS A 38 10.45 0.83 9.91
N ARG A 39 9.24 0.53 10.36
CA ARG A 39 8.79 -0.84 10.57
C ARG A 39 8.17 -1.39 9.29
N PRO A 40 8.34 -2.70 9.01
CA PRO A 40 7.76 -3.29 7.82
C PRO A 40 6.24 -3.40 7.93
N MET A 41 5.57 -3.19 6.80
CA MET A 41 4.12 -3.29 6.68
C MET A 41 3.79 -4.23 5.55
N ASP A 42 2.86 -5.16 5.79
CA ASP A 42 2.30 -5.98 4.71
C ASP A 42 1.25 -5.15 3.97
N VAL A 43 1.42 -5.02 2.66
CA VAL A 43 0.52 -4.27 1.80
C VAL A 43 -0.18 -5.24 0.87
N PHE A 44 -1.49 -5.23 0.88
CA PHE A 44 -2.31 -6.03 -0.03
C PHE A 44 -3.20 -5.09 -0.83
N VAL A 45 -3.08 -5.14 -2.15
CA VAL A 45 -3.78 -4.24 -3.07
C VAL A 45 -4.63 -5.05 -4.03
N ARG A 46 -5.87 -4.61 -4.25
CA ARG A 46 -6.73 -5.15 -5.31
C ARG A 46 -7.04 -4.03 -6.27
N CYS A 47 -6.81 -4.27 -7.54
CA CYS A 47 -7.04 -3.26 -8.57
C CYS A 47 -7.45 -3.91 -9.90
N ARG A 48 -7.94 -3.07 -10.80
CA ARG A 48 -8.14 -3.40 -12.21
C ARG A 48 -7.22 -2.51 -13.02
N PRO A 49 -7.03 -2.79 -14.32
CA PRO A 49 -6.24 -1.90 -15.17
C PRO A 49 -6.73 -0.45 -15.06
N GLY A 50 -5.86 0.43 -14.54
CA GLY A 50 -6.16 1.85 -14.39
C GLY A 50 -7.04 2.23 -13.21
N GLU A 51 -7.41 1.28 -12.32
CA GLU A 51 -8.31 1.58 -11.19
C GLU A 51 -7.88 0.84 -9.93
N LEU A 52 -7.77 1.57 -8.84
CA LEU A 52 -7.49 1.01 -7.51
C LEU A 52 -8.82 0.69 -6.83
N LEU A 53 -9.06 -0.59 -6.52
CA LEU A 53 -10.30 -1.04 -5.88
C LEU A 53 -10.22 -1.03 -4.36
N SER A 54 -9.15 -1.58 -3.79
CA SER A 54 -8.98 -1.59 -2.35
C SER A 54 -7.51 -1.75 -1.98
N ILE A 55 -7.19 -1.34 -0.76
CA ILE A 55 -5.85 -1.50 -0.20
C ILE A 55 -5.99 -1.85 1.28
N SER A 56 -5.20 -2.83 1.72
CA SER A 56 -5.15 -3.26 3.12
C SER A 56 -3.72 -3.24 3.61
N ILE A 57 -3.54 -2.76 4.83
CA ILE A 57 -2.22 -2.67 5.47
C ILE A 57 -2.30 -3.40 6.79
N SER A 58 -1.27 -4.19 7.08
CA SER A 58 -1.13 -4.85 8.38
C SER A 58 0.32 -4.84 8.83
N ALA A 59 0.54 -4.99 10.13
CA ALA A 59 1.89 -5.11 10.68
C ALA A 59 2.50 -6.43 10.22
N ALA A 60 3.70 -6.36 9.67
CA ALA A 60 4.41 -7.56 9.22
C ALA A 60 5.07 -8.30 10.38
#